data_e7d68b00a7e29d5aa274955b7bfe79df
#
_entry.id   e7d68b00a7e29d5aa274955b7bfe79df
#
_cell.length_a   1.000
_cell.length_b   1.000
_cell.length_c   1.000
_cell.angle_alpha   90.00
_cell.angle_beta   90.00
_cell.angle_gamma   90.00
#
_symmetry.space_group_name_H-M   'P 1'
#
loop_
_entity.id
_entity.type
_entity.pdbx_description
1 polymer ?
#
loop_
_entity_poly.entity_id
_entity_poly.type
_entity_poly.pdbx_seq_one_letter_code
_entity_poly.pdbx_strand_id
1 'polypeptide(L)'
;KSIAVVGINAGNCEFGDYSGTPVNAPVSVLEGIKNRVGENVKVVYAPWSSSVSGYEMITKANFPNGLKAEYFDNGGEAIARLHWRVPSTDQYDMLNMYGDASKIIRESDVVIAVMGINQSIEREGQDRNSIELPKDQQIFIREAYKANPNTIVVLVAGSSMAIGWMDQHIPAIIDAWYPGEQGGTAIAEVLFGDYNPAGRLPLTFYNSIEDLPDFDDYNVKNNRTYMYFEGKPLYAFGYGLSYTKFDYRNLNIKQDTQNVTLNFSIKNSGKYNGDEVAQVYVKFPDQGIKTPLKQLKGFKRVHIKKGATEQISIEIPKEELRLWDDQKKQFYTPSGTYHFMVGKSSDNICLQKTAEL
;
A
#
# COMPACT_ATOMS: atom_id res chain seq x y z
N LYS A 1 25.22 -14.12 -8.97
CA LYS A 1 24.24 -13.35 -8.20
C LYS A 1 23.14 -14.28 -7.71
N SER A 2 22.59 -14.02 -6.54
CA SER A 2 21.56 -14.82 -5.90
C SER A 2 20.41 -13.97 -5.39
N ILE A 3 19.20 -14.53 -5.44
CA ILE A 3 17.98 -13.92 -4.94
C ILE A 3 17.33 -14.89 -3.97
N ALA A 4 17.12 -14.48 -2.72
CA ALA A 4 16.26 -15.18 -1.78
C ALA A 4 14.82 -14.72 -1.99
N VAL A 5 13.90 -15.65 -2.23
CA VAL A 5 12.46 -15.38 -2.24
C VAL A 5 11.86 -16.05 -1.02
N VAL A 6 11.29 -15.27 -0.14
CA VAL A 6 10.79 -15.71 1.18
C VAL A 6 9.42 -15.10 1.47
N GLY A 7 8.72 -15.64 2.43
CA GLY A 7 7.45 -15.06 2.91
C GLY A 7 6.24 -15.92 2.60
N ILE A 8 5.15 -15.61 3.30
CA ILE A 8 3.92 -16.41 3.30
C ILE A 8 3.27 -16.54 1.91
N ASN A 9 3.36 -15.48 1.09
CA ASN A 9 2.75 -15.43 -0.24
C ASN A 9 3.75 -15.68 -1.38
N ALA A 10 5.00 -16.10 -1.07
CA ALA A 10 6.04 -16.27 -2.08
C ALA A 10 5.73 -17.38 -3.11
N GLY A 11 5.26 -18.52 -2.63
CA GLY A 11 4.91 -19.68 -3.46
C GLY A 11 3.42 -19.84 -3.73
N ASN A 12 2.58 -18.93 -3.22
CA ASN A 12 1.13 -18.98 -3.35
C ASN A 12 0.64 -17.92 -4.34
N CYS A 13 -0.52 -18.19 -4.94
CA CYS A 13 -1.24 -17.22 -5.76
C CYS A 13 -2.51 -16.83 -5.00
N GLU A 14 -2.56 -15.61 -4.50
CA GLU A 14 -3.73 -15.13 -3.77
C GLU A 14 -4.74 -14.48 -4.73
N PHE A 15 -6.00 -14.81 -4.52
CA PHE A 15 -7.15 -14.29 -5.25
C PHE A 15 -8.11 -13.64 -4.27
N GLY A 16 -8.81 -12.59 -4.69
CA GLY A 16 -9.88 -12.00 -3.88
C GLY A 16 -11.08 -12.91 -3.72
N ASP A 17 -11.94 -12.61 -2.73
CA ASP A 17 -13.26 -13.21 -2.64
C ASP A 17 -14.01 -13.00 -3.95
N TYR A 18 -14.83 -13.97 -4.34
CA TYR A 18 -15.62 -13.94 -5.57
C TYR A 18 -14.81 -13.85 -6.88
N SER A 19 -13.51 -14.04 -6.82
CA SER A 19 -12.71 -14.15 -8.04
C SER A 19 -13.11 -15.39 -8.85
N GLY A 20 -13.05 -15.26 -10.17
CA GLY A 20 -13.28 -16.41 -11.07
C GLY A 20 -12.20 -17.48 -10.92
N THR A 21 -12.51 -18.68 -11.39
CA THR A 21 -11.51 -19.76 -11.49
C THR A 21 -10.48 -19.42 -12.58
N PRO A 22 -9.18 -19.53 -12.28
CA PRO A 22 -8.13 -19.32 -13.27
C PRO A 22 -8.29 -20.26 -14.49
N VAL A 23 -8.05 -19.73 -15.67
CA VAL A 23 -8.10 -20.52 -16.92
C VAL A 23 -6.82 -21.32 -17.11
N ASN A 24 -5.68 -20.73 -16.71
CA ASN A 24 -4.38 -21.38 -16.78
C ASN A 24 -3.84 -21.59 -15.35
N ALA A 25 -2.74 -22.36 -15.25
CA ALA A 25 -2.04 -22.50 -13.97
C ALA A 25 -1.57 -21.11 -13.48
N PRO A 26 -1.96 -20.69 -12.28
CA PRO A 26 -1.52 -19.40 -11.76
C PRO A 26 -0.01 -19.35 -11.55
N VAL A 27 0.58 -18.20 -11.79
CA VAL A 27 2.01 -17.95 -11.63
C VAL A 27 2.27 -17.23 -10.30
N SER A 28 2.91 -17.93 -9.36
CA SER A 28 3.33 -17.34 -8.08
C SER A 28 4.48 -16.35 -8.26
N VAL A 29 4.73 -15.51 -7.26
CA VAL A 29 5.86 -14.55 -7.29
C VAL A 29 7.18 -15.29 -7.46
N LEU A 30 7.36 -16.41 -6.77
CA LEU A 30 8.54 -17.27 -6.90
C LEU A 30 8.74 -17.75 -8.34
N GLU A 31 7.69 -18.26 -8.96
CA GLU A 31 7.72 -18.75 -10.35
C GLU A 31 7.96 -17.63 -11.35
N GLY A 32 7.28 -16.48 -11.18
CA GLY A 32 7.49 -15.30 -12.02
C GLY A 32 8.94 -14.83 -12.00
N ILE A 33 9.56 -14.78 -10.83
CA ILE A 33 10.97 -14.43 -10.69
C ILE A 33 11.86 -15.48 -11.36
N LYS A 34 11.65 -16.78 -11.10
CA LYS A 34 12.42 -17.87 -11.74
C LYS A 34 12.32 -17.81 -13.26
N ASN A 35 11.12 -17.68 -13.78
CA ASN A 35 10.88 -17.59 -15.23
C ASN A 35 11.60 -16.40 -15.85
N ARG A 36 11.60 -15.25 -15.15
CA ARG A 36 12.21 -14.02 -15.66
C ARG A 36 13.74 -14.08 -15.67
N VAL A 37 14.37 -14.64 -14.64
CA VAL A 37 15.84 -14.65 -14.56
C VAL A 37 16.48 -15.88 -15.21
N GLY A 38 15.73 -16.94 -15.40
CA GLY A 38 16.24 -18.21 -15.95
C GLY A 38 17.37 -18.78 -15.10
N GLU A 39 18.30 -19.48 -15.74
CA GLU A 39 19.45 -20.10 -15.07
C GLU A 39 20.60 -19.12 -14.75
N ASN A 40 20.52 -17.87 -15.21
CA ASN A 40 21.60 -16.89 -15.04
C ASN A 40 21.74 -16.35 -13.63
N VAL A 41 20.70 -16.51 -12.79
CA VAL A 41 20.67 -16.05 -11.40
C VAL A 41 20.18 -17.16 -10.51
N LYS A 42 20.91 -17.45 -9.44
CA LYS A 42 20.51 -18.45 -8.46
C LYS A 42 19.31 -17.91 -7.64
N VAL A 43 18.13 -18.48 -7.84
CA VAL A 43 16.95 -18.21 -7.02
C VAL A 43 16.83 -19.29 -5.95
N VAL A 44 16.87 -18.88 -4.69
CA VAL A 44 16.69 -19.76 -3.53
C VAL A 44 15.39 -19.42 -2.83
N TYR A 45 14.71 -20.43 -2.34
CA TYR A 45 13.39 -20.28 -1.70
C TYR A 45 13.34 -21.06 -0.40
N ALA A 46 12.73 -20.47 0.61
CA ALA A 46 12.32 -21.18 1.81
C ALA A 46 10.81 -20.96 2.01
N PRO A 47 10.03 -22.02 2.21
CA PRO A 47 8.62 -21.89 2.54
C PRO A 47 8.47 -21.13 3.87
N TRP A 48 7.37 -20.40 3.97
CA TRP A 48 7.04 -19.73 5.21
C TRP A 48 6.81 -20.75 6.32
N SER A 49 7.55 -20.60 7.40
CA SER A 49 7.28 -21.30 8.65
C SER A 49 7.31 -20.27 9.77
N SER A 50 6.15 -19.84 10.22
CA SER A 50 6.06 -19.06 11.45
C SER A 50 6.17 -20.01 12.63
N SER A 51 7.23 -19.91 13.41
CA SER A 51 7.33 -20.61 14.70
C SER A 51 6.35 -20.02 15.74
N VAL A 52 5.64 -18.94 15.37
CA VAL A 52 4.80 -18.13 16.26
C VAL A 52 3.35 -18.03 15.78
N SER A 53 2.95 -18.78 14.75
CA SER A 53 1.56 -18.73 14.24
C SER A 53 0.58 -19.14 15.35
N GLY A 54 -0.32 -18.24 15.68
CA GLY A 54 -1.31 -18.42 16.75
C GLY A 54 -0.85 -18.00 18.15
N TYR A 55 0.38 -17.49 18.30
CA TYR A 55 0.91 -16.98 19.59
C TYR A 55 1.35 -15.52 19.45
N GLU A 56 1.04 -14.74 20.45
CA GLU A 56 1.59 -13.38 20.57
C GLU A 56 3.02 -13.48 21.13
N MET A 57 3.99 -12.87 20.44
CA MET A 57 5.36 -12.82 20.98
C MET A 57 5.39 -11.96 22.22
N ILE A 58 5.80 -12.56 23.32
CA ILE A 58 6.07 -11.88 24.57
C ILE A 58 7.45 -11.24 24.47
N THR A 59 7.49 -9.92 24.54
CA THR A 59 8.73 -9.13 24.51
C THR A 59 9.12 -8.71 25.93
N LYS A 60 10.34 -8.18 26.09
CA LYS A 60 10.81 -7.58 27.35
C LYS A 60 9.89 -6.45 27.84
N ALA A 61 9.21 -5.73 26.93
CA ALA A 61 8.26 -4.68 27.29
C ALA A 61 7.05 -5.24 28.06
N ASN A 62 6.61 -6.46 27.72
CA ASN A 62 5.49 -7.10 28.38
C ASN A 62 5.90 -7.65 29.76
N PHE A 63 7.17 -8.04 29.93
CA PHE A 63 7.69 -8.64 31.18
C PHE A 63 9.09 -8.10 31.49
N PRO A 64 9.23 -6.85 31.95
CA PRO A 64 10.55 -6.22 32.17
C PRO A 64 11.42 -6.96 33.17
N ASN A 65 10.81 -7.72 34.09
CA ASN A 65 11.51 -8.52 35.11
C ASN A 65 11.61 -10.02 34.79
N GLY A 66 11.17 -10.45 33.58
CA GLY A 66 11.07 -11.84 33.16
C GLY A 66 9.78 -12.52 33.61
N LEU A 67 9.68 -13.82 33.33
CA LEU A 67 8.55 -14.68 33.71
C LEU A 67 8.98 -15.65 34.79
N LYS A 68 8.10 -15.87 35.76
CA LYS A 68 8.20 -16.93 36.75
C LYS A 68 7.09 -17.94 36.48
N ALA A 69 7.44 -19.20 36.26
CA ALA A 69 6.47 -20.29 36.17
C ALA A 69 6.69 -21.24 37.34
N GLU A 70 5.59 -21.61 37.99
CA GLU A 70 5.57 -22.61 39.09
C GLU A 70 4.59 -23.70 38.69
N TYR A 71 5.02 -24.95 38.80
CA TYR A 71 4.22 -26.12 38.54
C TYR A 71 3.86 -26.76 39.88
N PHE A 72 2.60 -27.07 40.04
CA PHE A 72 2.07 -27.66 41.26
C PHE A 72 1.55 -29.07 40.99
N ASP A 73 1.67 -29.94 41.94
CA ASP A 73 0.97 -31.23 41.97
C ASP A 73 -0.49 -31.07 42.36
N ASN A 74 -1.25 -32.16 42.36
CA ASN A 74 -2.66 -32.15 42.74
C ASN A 74 -2.89 -31.83 44.24
N GLY A 75 -1.86 -31.83 45.06
CA GLY A 75 -1.89 -31.45 46.47
C GLY A 75 -1.55 -29.98 46.73
N GLY A 76 -1.21 -29.22 45.68
CA GLY A 76 -0.83 -27.82 45.78
C GLY A 76 0.65 -27.60 46.15
N GLU A 77 1.48 -28.63 46.14
CA GLU A 77 2.93 -28.48 46.31
C GLU A 77 3.63 -28.14 44.98
N ALA A 78 4.53 -27.18 45.04
CA ALA A 78 5.29 -26.78 43.87
C ALA A 78 6.31 -27.86 43.48
N ILE A 79 6.10 -28.54 42.36
CA ILE A 79 6.97 -29.61 41.84
C ILE A 79 8.06 -29.09 40.95
N ALA A 80 7.90 -27.90 40.34
CA ALA A 80 8.92 -27.23 39.56
C ALA A 80 8.76 -25.70 39.59
N ARG A 81 9.86 -24.99 39.59
CA ARG A 81 9.90 -23.52 39.45
C ARG A 81 10.88 -23.15 38.35
N LEU A 82 10.36 -22.47 37.33
CA LEU A 82 11.14 -21.97 36.22
C LEU A 82 11.18 -20.45 36.26
N HIS A 83 12.38 -19.90 36.25
CA HIS A 83 12.61 -18.47 36.08
C HIS A 83 13.10 -18.22 34.66
N TRP A 84 12.28 -17.59 33.87
CA TRP A 84 12.66 -17.17 32.53
C TRP A 84 13.05 -15.70 32.51
N ARG A 85 14.24 -15.41 32.00
CA ARG A 85 14.60 -14.06 31.58
C ARG A 85 14.39 -13.98 30.08
N VAL A 86 13.61 -13.02 29.65
CA VAL A 86 13.53 -12.70 28.22
C VAL A 86 14.91 -12.14 27.82
N PRO A 87 15.63 -12.76 26.87
CA PRO A 87 16.89 -12.22 26.38
C PRO A 87 16.68 -10.78 25.90
N SER A 88 17.66 -9.90 26.10
CA SER A 88 17.62 -8.59 25.45
C SER A 88 17.56 -8.82 23.94
N THR A 89 16.66 -8.13 23.23
CA THR A 89 16.50 -8.25 21.78
C THR A 89 17.80 -7.97 21.03
N ASP A 90 18.72 -7.24 21.62
CA ASP A 90 20.02 -6.91 21.05
C ASP A 90 21.03 -8.09 21.04
N GLN A 91 20.78 -9.14 21.81
CA GLN A 91 21.66 -10.31 21.92
C GLN A 91 21.07 -11.58 21.26
N TYR A 92 19.79 -11.58 20.91
CA TYR A 92 19.12 -12.73 20.30
C TYR A 92 18.87 -12.50 18.83
N ASP A 93 19.41 -13.37 18.00
CA ASP A 93 19.16 -13.35 16.56
C ASP A 93 17.80 -14.01 16.26
N MET A 94 16.76 -13.20 16.27
CA MET A 94 15.39 -13.66 16.06
C MET A 94 15.17 -14.24 14.67
N LEU A 95 16.00 -13.90 13.68
CA LEU A 95 15.88 -14.46 12.35
C LEU A 95 16.12 -15.97 12.34
N ASN A 96 16.92 -16.50 13.27
CA ASN A 96 17.14 -17.93 13.36
C ASN A 96 15.89 -18.75 13.71
N MET A 97 14.83 -18.11 14.23
CA MET A 97 13.53 -18.76 14.47
C MET A 97 12.84 -19.16 13.17
N TYR A 98 13.22 -18.59 12.05
CA TYR A 98 12.64 -18.86 10.74
C TYR A 98 13.41 -19.91 9.91
N GLY A 99 14.24 -20.72 10.57
CA GLY A 99 14.89 -21.89 9.98
C GLY A 99 15.66 -21.61 8.68
N ASP A 100 15.31 -22.32 7.61
CA ASP A 100 16.00 -22.20 6.32
C ASP A 100 15.95 -20.79 5.72
N ALA A 101 14.90 -20.00 6.00
CA ALA A 101 14.79 -18.62 5.54
C ALA A 101 15.93 -17.76 6.09
N SER A 102 16.33 -17.97 7.35
CA SER A 102 17.46 -17.25 7.97
C SER A 102 18.76 -17.40 7.15
N LYS A 103 19.08 -18.62 6.77
CA LYS A 103 20.29 -18.93 6.01
C LYS A 103 20.28 -18.27 4.63
N ILE A 104 19.20 -18.48 3.86
CA ILE A 104 19.16 -17.98 2.48
C ILE A 104 19.12 -16.45 2.42
N ILE A 105 18.52 -15.77 3.44
CA ILE A 105 18.52 -14.31 3.56
C ILE A 105 19.96 -13.78 3.69
N ARG A 106 20.75 -14.37 4.59
CA ARG A 106 22.14 -13.93 4.84
C ARG A 106 23.08 -14.18 3.67
N GLU A 107 22.86 -15.28 2.94
CA GLU A 107 23.75 -15.74 1.87
C GLU A 107 23.39 -15.18 0.48
N SER A 108 22.27 -14.45 0.35
CA SER A 108 21.82 -13.94 -0.94
C SER A 108 22.20 -12.47 -1.17
N ASP A 109 22.40 -12.09 -2.44
CA ASP A 109 22.70 -10.70 -2.82
C ASP A 109 21.48 -9.79 -2.63
N VAL A 110 20.26 -10.32 -2.82
CA VAL A 110 18.98 -9.61 -2.69
C VAL A 110 17.95 -10.53 -2.06
N VAL A 111 17.10 -9.97 -1.22
CA VAL A 111 15.94 -10.64 -0.60
C VAL A 111 14.65 -10.05 -1.15
N ILE A 112 13.75 -10.90 -1.58
CA ILE A 112 12.37 -10.52 -1.95
C ILE A 112 11.44 -11.19 -0.94
N ALA A 113 10.93 -10.39 0.00
CA ALA A 113 10.01 -10.82 1.05
C ALA A 113 8.56 -10.59 0.58
N VAL A 114 7.85 -11.67 0.28
CA VAL A 114 6.47 -11.64 -0.21
C VAL A 114 5.53 -11.87 0.96
N MET A 115 4.99 -10.80 1.47
CA MET A 115 4.24 -10.74 2.72
C MET A 115 2.82 -10.23 2.47
N GLY A 116 1.98 -10.26 3.49
CA GLY A 116 0.63 -9.71 3.40
C GLY A 116 -0.40 -10.54 4.14
N ILE A 117 -1.62 -10.42 3.70
CA ILE A 117 -2.77 -11.12 4.25
C ILE A 117 -3.50 -11.87 3.15
N ASN A 118 -4.45 -12.69 3.53
CA ASN A 118 -5.33 -13.41 2.63
C ASN A 118 -6.72 -13.57 3.24
N GLN A 119 -7.60 -14.31 2.57
CA GLN A 119 -8.99 -14.52 2.99
C GLN A 119 -9.15 -15.25 4.33
N SER A 120 -8.11 -15.85 4.88
CA SER A 120 -8.17 -16.39 6.26
C SER A 120 -8.12 -15.30 7.33
N ILE A 121 -7.63 -14.10 6.96
CA ILE A 121 -7.47 -12.95 7.86
C ILE A 121 -8.59 -11.93 7.63
N GLU A 122 -8.89 -11.60 6.38
CA GLU A 122 -10.00 -10.71 6.03
C GLU A 122 -10.75 -11.21 4.79
N ARG A 123 -12.07 -11.15 4.86
CA ARG A 123 -12.99 -11.48 3.77
C ARG A 123 -14.36 -10.90 4.08
N GLU A 124 -15.33 -11.06 3.18
CA GLU A 124 -16.71 -10.70 3.49
C GLU A 124 -17.21 -11.40 4.77
N GLY A 125 -17.79 -10.63 5.67
CA GLY A 125 -18.27 -11.12 6.98
C GLY A 125 -17.18 -11.42 8.00
N GLN A 126 -15.93 -11.08 7.70
CA GLN A 126 -14.80 -11.20 8.63
C GLN A 126 -13.86 -10.01 8.51
N ASP A 127 -14.05 -9.03 9.39
CA ASP A 127 -13.23 -7.82 9.46
C ASP A 127 -12.00 -8.02 10.32
N ARG A 128 -10.97 -7.22 10.06
CA ARG A 128 -9.76 -7.16 10.88
C ARG A 128 -9.92 -6.18 12.03
N ASN A 129 -9.34 -6.49 13.17
CA ASN A 129 -9.25 -5.60 14.33
C ASN A 129 -8.04 -4.63 14.24
N SER A 130 -7.16 -4.81 13.28
CA SER A 130 -5.99 -3.98 13.03
C SER A 130 -5.73 -3.86 11.53
N ILE A 131 -5.27 -2.69 11.10
CA ILE A 131 -4.83 -2.46 9.73
C ILE A 131 -3.33 -2.73 9.53
N GLU A 132 -2.64 -3.22 10.54
CA GLU A 132 -1.23 -3.61 10.45
C GLU A 132 -1.07 -5.01 9.85
N LEU A 133 0.12 -5.30 9.35
CA LEU A 133 0.52 -6.69 9.07
C LEU A 133 0.52 -7.52 10.36
N PRO A 134 0.28 -8.84 10.28
CA PRO A 134 0.48 -9.75 11.41
C PRO A 134 1.86 -9.55 12.06
N LYS A 135 1.91 -9.60 13.39
CA LYS A 135 3.13 -9.27 14.15
C LYS A 135 4.34 -10.12 13.79
N ASP A 136 4.13 -11.40 13.51
CA ASP A 136 5.18 -12.32 13.09
C ASP A 136 5.82 -11.91 11.76
N GLN A 137 5.02 -11.41 10.81
CA GLN A 137 5.51 -10.88 9.55
C GLN A 137 6.27 -9.57 9.74
N GLN A 138 5.79 -8.68 10.61
CA GLN A 138 6.49 -7.44 10.93
C GLN A 138 7.89 -7.71 11.52
N ILE A 139 7.98 -8.66 12.45
CA ILE A 139 9.25 -9.08 13.05
C ILE A 139 10.15 -9.67 11.99
N PHE A 140 9.64 -10.60 11.18
CA PHE A 140 10.42 -11.22 10.12
C PHE A 140 11.03 -10.20 9.16
N ILE A 141 10.24 -9.24 8.69
CA ILE A 141 10.72 -8.19 7.76
C ILE A 141 11.84 -7.36 8.41
N ARG A 142 11.67 -6.99 9.69
CA ARG A 142 12.69 -6.24 10.44
C ARG A 142 14.00 -7.01 10.56
N GLU A 143 13.94 -8.27 10.93
CA GLU A 143 15.10 -9.11 11.08
C GLU A 143 15.74 -9.49 9.72
N ALA A 144 14.93 -9.71 8.68
CA ALA A 144 15.40 -9.91 7.32
C ALA A 144 16.19 -8.69 6.81
N TYR A 145 15.63 -7.48 6.97
CA TYR A 145 16.29 -6.24 6.59
C TYR A 145 17.58 -5.98 7.38
N LYS A 146 17.57 -6.26 8.68
CA LYS A 146 18.77 -6.15 9.54
C LYS A 146 19.90 -7.08 9.07
N ALA A 147 19.54 -8.30 8.67
CA ALA A 147 20.48 -9.30 8.17
C ALA A 147 20.95 -9.04 6.73
N ASN A 148 20.07 -8.48 5.90
CA ASN A 148 20.33 -8.14 4.50
C ASN A 148 19.59 -6.86 4.11
N PRO A 149 20.25 -5.69 4.12
CA PRO A 149 19.61 -4.42 3.77
C PRO A 149 19.10 -4.32 2.32
N ASN A 150 19.51 -5.23 1.43
CA ASN A 150 18.98 -5.34 0.07
C ASN A 150 17.64 -6.12 0.05
N THR A 151 16.78 -5.86 1.03
CA THR A 151 15.45 -6.48 1.14
C THR A 151 14.41 -5.62 0.43
N ILE A 152 13.68 -6.23 -0.49
CA ILE A 152 12.50 -5.67 -1.17
C ILE A 152 11.27 -6.37 -0.60
N VAL A 153 10.20 -5.63 -0.32
CA VAL A 153 8.93 -6.20 0.11
C VAL A 153 7.92 -6.15 -1.03
N VAL A 154 7.30 -7.30 -1.29
CA VAL A 154 6.09 -7.40 -2.11
C VAL A 154 4.92 -7.65 -1.17
N LEU A 155 4.02 -6.69 -1.09
CA LEU A 155 2.85 -6.73 -0.22
C LEU A 155 1.66 -7.27 -1.01
N VAL A 156 1.13 -8.40 -0.56
CA VAL A 156 -0.06 -9.04 -1.14
C VAL A 156 -1.20 -8.91 -0.13
N ALA A 157 -2.16 -8.03 -0.41
CA ALA A 157 -3.26 -7.73 0.51
C ALA A 157 -4.48 -7.19 -0.25
N GLY A 158 -5.68 -7.47 0.21
CA GLY A 158 -6.92 -6.97 -0.41
C GLY A 158 -7.34 -5.56 0.05
N SER A 159 -6.67 -5.02 1.07
CA SER A 159 -7.01 -3.73 1.69
C SER A 159 -5.75 -2.97 2.13
N SER A 160 -5.93 -1.72 2.59
CA SER A 160 -4.82 -0.88 3.05
C SER A 160 -4.13 -1.45 4.28
N MET A 161 -2.81 -1.27 4.34
CA MET A 161 -1.96 -1.73 5.43
C MET A 161 -1.19 -0.56 6.05
N ALA A 162 -1.17 -0.49 7.38
CA ALA A 162 -0.31 0.43 8.12
C ALA A 162 1.12 -0.12 8.17
N ILE A 163 1.96 0.32 7.25
CA ILE A 163 3.32 -0.18 7.05
C ILE A 163 4.40 0.88 7.32
N GLY A 164 4.14 1.83 8.22
CA GLY A 164 4.98 2.99 8.45
C GLY A 164 6.45 2.67 8.74
N TRP A 165 6.75 1.59 9.47
CA TRP A 165 8.14 1.18 9.67
C TRP A 165 8.81 0.72 8.36
N MET A 166 8.08 -0.02 7.52
CA MET A 166 8.62 -0.48 6.22
C MET A 166 8.85 0.69 5.27
N ASP A 167 7.94 1.66 5.23
CA ASP A 167 8.09 2.88 4.43
C ASP A 167 9.39 3.64 4.76
N GLN A 168 9.79 3.66 6.03
CA GLN A 168 10.99 4.36 6.50
C GLN A 168 12.30 3.59 6.27
N HIS A 169 12.26 2.27 6.19
CA HIS A 169 13.47 1.45 6.23
C HIS A 169 13.69 0.59 4.99
N ILE A 170 12.61 0.05 4.39
CA ILE A 170 12.71 -0.86 3.26
C ILE A 170 12.96 -0.08 1.97
N PRO A 171 14.03 -0.37 1.21
CA PRO A 171 14.43 0.40 0.04
C PRO A 171 13.42 0.37 -1.12
N ALA A 172 12.61 -0.69 -1.22
CA ALA A 172 11.54 -0.79 -2.22
C ALA A 172 10.38 -1.65 -1.71
N ILE A 173 9.16 -1.16 -1.93
CA ILE A 173 7.91 -1.84 -1.59
C ILE A 173 7.02 -1.85 -2.83
N ILE A 174 6.48 -3.02 -3.18
CA ILE A 174 5.46 -3.18 -4.21
C ILE A 174 4.17 -3.59 -3.53
N ASP A 175 3.12 -2.77 -3.66
CA ASP A 175 1.76 -3.15 -3.30
C ASP A 175 1.13 -3.88 -4.50
N ALA A 176 1.02 -5.19 -4.38
CA ALA A 176 0.59 -6.07 -5.45
C ALA A 176 -0.91 -6.40 -5.41
N TRP A 177 -1.62 -5.99 -4.36
CA TRP A 177 -3.01 -6.39 -4.12
C TRP A 177 -3.16 -7.92 -4.14
N TYR A 178 -4.30 -8.44 -4.55
CA TYR A 178 -4.47 -9.83 -4.95
C TYR A 178 -4.25 -9.93 -6.47
N PRO A 179 -3.05 -10.32 -6.93
CA PRO A 179 -2.62 -10.06 -8.30
C PRO A 179 -3.17 -11.03 -9.34
N GLY A 180 -3.89 -12.08 -8.91
CA GLY A 180 -4.56 -13.02 -9.79
C GLY A 180 -3.63 -14.00 -10.54
N GLU A 181 -4.13 -14.56 -11.66
CA GLU A 181 -3.52 -15.68 -12.39
C GLU A 181 -2.08 -15.39 -12.84
N GLN A 182 -1.80 -14.20 -13.38
CA GLN A 182 -0.48 -13.81 -13.89
C GLN A 182 0.27 -12.85 -12.94
N GLY A 183 -0.10 -12.86 -11.68
CA GLY A 183 0.45 -11.95 -10.66
C GLY A 183 1.97 -12.04 -10.54
N GLY A 184 2.51 -13.25 -10.48
CA GLY A 184 3.96 -13.44 -10.40
C GLY A 184 4.71 -12.92 -11.61
N THR A 185 4.16 -13.08 -12.81
CA THR A 185 4.73 -12.51 -14.04
C THR A 185 4.76 -10.98 -13.98
N ALA A 186 3.64 -10.34 -13.65
CA ALA A 186 3.54 -8.89 -13.57
C ALA A 186 4.47 -8.29 -12.49
N ILE A 187 4.55 -8.93 -11.32
CA ILE A 187 5.46 -8.53 -10.25
C ILE A 187 6.93 -8.65 -10.69
N ALA A 188 7.29 -9.74 -11.36
CA ALA A 188 8.65 -9.92 -11.89
C ALA A 188 8.99 -8.85 -12.93
N GLU A 189 8.08 -8.53 -13.87
CA GLU A 189 8.30 -7.47 -14.86
C GLU A 189 8.56 -6.09 -14.21
N VAL A 190 7.86 -5.78 -13.12
CA VAL A 190 8.11 -4.57 -12.33
C VAL A 190 9.46 -4.66 -11.63
N LEU A 191 9.76 -5.75 -10.92
CA LEU A 191 11.01 -5.92 -10.16
C LEU A 191 12.25 -5.79 -11.04
N PHE A 192 12.20 -6.30 -12.26
CA PHE A 192 13.33 -6.29 -13.19
C PHE A 192 13.31 -5.13 -14.20
N GLY A 193 12.29 -4.28 -14.14
CA GLY A 193 12.19 -3.06 -14.94
C GLY A 193 11.73 -3.28 -16.39
N ASP A 194 11.16 -4.43 -16.71
CA ASP A 194 10.54 -4.71 -18.00
C ASP A 194 9.26 -3.90 -18.17
N TYR A 195 8.58 -3.62 -17.06
CA TYR A 195 7.43 -2.74 -16.98
C TYR A 195 7.68 -1.60 -15.99
N ASN A 196 7.45 -0.36 -16.43
CA ASN A 196 7.50 0.80 -15.57
C ASN A 196 6.14 1.01 -14.88
N PRO A 197 6.04 0.85 -13.54
CA PRO A 197 4.76 0.88 -12.85
C PRO A 197 4.04 2.22 -13.01
N ALA A 198 2.72 2.14 -13.15
CA ALA A 198 1.81 3.29 -13.27
C ALA A 198 0.57 3.15 -12.39
N GLY A 199 0.51 2.17 -11.52
CA GLY A 199 -0.56 1.99 -10.55
C GLY A 199 -0.69 3.18 -9.61
N ARG A 200 -1.92 3.48 -9.20
CA ARG A 200 -2.24 4.52 -8.21
C ARG A 200 -3.18 3.94 -7.18
N LEU A 201 -2.91 4.24 -5.91
CA LEU A 201 -3.72 3.75 -4.80
C LEU A 201 -5.16 4.29 -4.90
N PRO A 202 -6.18 3.41 -4.92
CA PRO A 202 -7.57 3.81 -5.04
C PRO A 202 -8.20 4.21 -3.71
N LEU A 203 -7.42 4.26 -2.64
CA LEU A 203 -7.86 4.62 -1.30
C LEU A 203 -6.73 5.27 -0.49
N THR A 204 -7.08 5.84 0.67
CA THR A 204 -6.13 6.43 1.60
C THR A 204 -5.51 5.35 2.48
N PHE A 205 -4.20 5.29 2.60
CA PHE A 205 -3.49 4.46 3.55
C PHE A 205 -3.22 5.27 4.82
N TYR A 206 -3.69 4.80 5.96
CA TYR A 206 -3.51 5.46 7.26
C TYR A 206 -2.26 4.95 7.96
N ASN A 207 -1.68 5.76 8.85
CA ASN A 207 -0.51 5.34 9.62
C ASN A 207 -0.86 4.30 10.69
N SER A 208 -2.08 4.40 11.23
CA SER A 208 -2.55 3.61 12.36
C SER A 208 -4.07 3.52 12.34
N ILE A 209 -4.63 2.55 13.06
CA ILE A 209 -6.07 2.45 13.25
C ILE A 209 -6.64 3.61 14.06
N GLU A 210 -5.83 4.29 14.87
CA GLU A 210 -6.24 5.49 15.62
C GLU A 210 -6.53 6.69 14.71
N ASP A 211 -6.08 6.68 13.46
CA ASP A 211 -6.44 7.71 12.47
C ASP A 211 -7.90 7.58 11.99
N LEU A 212 -8.53 6.44 12.25
CA LEU A 212 -9.90 6.16 11.82
C LEU A 212 -10.89 6.49 12.95
N PRO A 213 -12.10 6.98 12.61
CA PRO A 213 -13.20 7.03 13.57
C PRO A 213 -13.64 5.61 13.94
N ASP A 214 -14.53 5.54 14.95
CA ASP A 214 -15.10 4.28 15.41
C ASP A 214 -15.61 3.43 14.24
N PHE A 215 -15.49 2.11 14.37
CA PHE A 215 -15.83 1.16 13.31
C PHE A 215 -17.27 1.31 12.83
N ASP A 216 -18.21 1.53 13.75
CA ASP A 216 -19.64 1.71 13.46
C ASP A 216 -20.02 3.13 12.98
N ASP A 217 -19.07 4.05 12.90
CA ASP A 217 -19.32 5.39 12.34
C ASP A 217 -19.22 5.37 10.81
N TYR A 218 -20.35 5.26 10.14
CA TYR A 218 -20.46 5.27 8.68
C TYR A 218 -20.53 6.68 8.07
N ASN A 219 -20.47 7.73 8.88
CA ASN A 219 -20.47 9.09 8.35
C ASN A 219 -19.09 9.46 7.79
N VAL A 220 -18.97 9.42 6.48
CA VAL A 220 -17.74 9.75 5.74
C VAL A 220 -17.18 11.13 6.13
N LYS A 221 -18.04 12.10 6.50
CA LYS A 221 -17.63 13.45 6.93
C LYS A 221 -16.84 13.46 8.25
N ASN A 222 -16.89 12.35 9.01
CA ASN A 222 -16.17 12.20 10.26
C ASN A 222 -14.75 11.66 10.01
N ASN A 223 -13.91 12.51 9.39
CA ASN A 223 -12.49 12.27 9.22
C ASN A 223 -12.13 11.01 8.39
N ARG A 224 -13.03 10.58 7.48
CA ARG A 224 -12.77 9.42 6.61
C ARG A 224 -12.31 9.86 5.24
N THR A 225 -11.45 9.06 4.62
CA THR A 225 -10.91 9.19 3.26
C THR A 225 -10.18 10.51 3.01
N TYR A 226 -9.45 10.60 1.89
CA TYR A 226 -8.77 11.82 1.47
C TYR A 226 -9.70 13.05 1.36
N MET A 227 -11.02 12.83 1.31
CA MET A 227 -12.00 13.91 1.22
C MET A 227 -12.20 14.65 2.54
N TYR A 228 -12.05 13.96 3.68
CA TYR A 228 -12.34 14.54 4.99
C TYR A 228 -11.26 14.28 6.04
N PHE A 229 -10.26 13.43 5.76
CA PHE A 229 -9.16 13.17 6.67
C PHE A 229 -8.24 14.38 6.74
N GLU A 230 -8.17 15.01 7.90
CA GLU A 230 -7.37 16.22 8.16
C GLU A 230 -5.93 15.88 8.60
N GLY A 231 -5.66 14.61 8.93
CA GLY A 231 -4.35 14.12 9.29
C GLY A 231 -3.42 13.96 8.08
N LYS A 232 -2.20 13.51 8.35
CA LYS A 232 -1.24 13.12 7.30
C LYS A 232 -1.35 11.62 7.05
N PRO A 233 -1.81 11.16 5.88
CA PRO A 233 -1.87 9.74 5.59
C PRO A 233 -0.46 9.14 5.44
N LEU A 234 -0.34 7.82 5.59
CA LEU A 234 0.87 7.09 5.22
C LEU A 234 1.10 7.20 3.71
N TYR A 235 0.09 6.85 2.92
CA TYR A 235 0.03 7.15 1.49
C TYR A 235 -1.30 7.78 1.13
N ALA A 236 -1.23 8.86 0.39
CA ALA A 236 -2.42 9.58 -0.04
C ALA A 236 -3.20 8.80 -1.13
N PHE A 237 -4.50 9.03 -1.22
CA PHE A 237 -5.29 8.58 -2.36
C PHE A 237 -4.66 9.05 -3.68
N GLY A 238 -4.56 8.14 -4.64
CA GLY A 238 -3.93 8.41 -5.93
C GLY A 238 -2.40 8.30 -5.94
N TYR A 239 -1.75 7.99 -4.80
CA TYR A 239 -0.30 7.83 -4.72
C TYR A 239 0.20 6.64 -5.55
N GLY A 240 1.38 6.79 -6.13
CA GLY A 240 2.13 5.74 -6.81
C GLY A 240 3.41 6.29 -7.42
N LEU A 241 4.41 5.42 -7.58
CA LEU A 241 5.72 5.78 -8.10
C LEU A 241 5.90 5.33 -9.56
N SER A 242 6.93 5.83 -10.19
CA SER A 242 7.36 5.47 -11.54
C SER A 242 8.89 5.47 -11.60
N TYR A 243 9.48 4.67 -12.47
CA TYR A 243 10.93 4.68 -12.75
C TYR A 243 11.39 5.90 -13.53
N THR A 244 10.46 6.76 -13.96
CA THR A 244 10.73 8.02 -14.63
C THR A 244 10.14 9.21 -13.88
N LYS A 245 10.36 10.45 -14.38
CA LYS A 245 9.88 11.69 -13.77
C LYS A 245 8.97 12.44 -14.72
N PHE A 246 7.90 13.01 -14.17
CA PHE A 246 6.93 13.78 -14.91
C PHE A 246 6.81 15.21 -14.35
N ASP A 247 6.94 16.21 -15.21
CA ASP A 247 6.81 17.63 -14.87
C ASP A 247 5.53 18.18 -15.49
N TYR A 248 4.69 18.77 -14.64
CA TYR A 248 3.41 19.38 -15.04
C TYR A 248 3.57 20.88 -15.29
N ARG A 249 2.96 21.41 -16.35
CA ARG A 249 3.09 22.83 -16.73
C ARG A 249 1.83 23.37 -17.43
N ASN A 250 1.71 24.70 -17.43
CA ASN A 250 0.81 25.47 -18.32
C ASN A 250 -0.67 25.16 -18.13
N LEU A 251 -1.14 25.11 -16.88
CA LEU A 251 -2.56 24.92 -16.60
C LEU A 251 -3.40 26.10 -17.12
N ASN A 252 -4.36 25.80 -17.98
CA ASN A 252 -5.40 26.71 -18.42
C ASN A 252 -6.77 26.09 -18.22
N ILE A 253 -7.73 26.88 -17.73
CA ILE A 253 -9.11 26.49 -17.52
C ILE A 253 -9.97 27.22 -18.56
N LYS A 254 -10.83 26.49 -19.25
CA LYS A 254 -11.90 27.00 -20.08
C LYS A 254 -13.22 26.49 -19.54
N GLN A 255 -14.28 27.22 -19.71
CA GLN A 255 -15.63 26.78 -19.35
C GLN A 255 -16.64 27.21 -20.39
N ASP A 256 -17.64 26.40 -20.56
CA ASP A 256 -18.86 26.71 -21.32
C ASP A 256 -20.10 26.48 -20.43
N THR A 257 -21.27 26.36 -21.02
CA THR A 257 -22.53 26.19 -20.30
C THR A 257 -22.60 24.83 -19.58
N GLN A 258 -21.92 23.78 -20.07
CA GLN A 258 -22.03 22.40 -19.60
C GLN A 258 -20.77 21.91 -18.88
N ASN A 259 -19.59 22.36 -19.28
CA ASN A 259 -18.33 21.78 -18.88
C ASN A 259 -17.33 22.80 -18.36
N VAL A 260 -16.40 22.29 -17.54
CA VAL A 260 -15.12 22.94 -17.20
C VAL A 260 -14.00 22.07 -17.77
N THR A 261 -13.19 22.64 -18.66
CA THR A 261 -12.08 21.94 -19.33
C THR A 261 -10.74 22.42 -18.82
N LEU A 262 -9.96 21.52 -18.27
CA LEU A 262 -8.58 21.79 -17.85
C LEU A 262 -7.60 21.34 -18.93
N ASN A 263 -6.79 22.27 -19.42
CA ASN A 263 -5.73 21.99 -20.39
C ASN A 263 -4.37 22.28 -19.76
N PHE A 264 -3.45 21.32 -19.83
CA PHE A 264 -2.10 21.42 -19.29
C PHE A 264 -1.14 20.52 -20.06
N SER A 265 0.14 20.58 -19.77
CA SER A 265 1.13 19.70 -20.39
C SER A 265 1.89 18.90 -19.35
N ILE A 266 2.29 17.67 -19.73
CA ILE A 266 3.16 16.81 -18.92
C ILE A 266 4.36 16.42 -19.75
N LYS A 267 5.57 16.72 -19.23
CA LYS A 267 6.84 16.31 -19.82
C LYS A 267 7.41 15.13 -19.03
N ASN A 268 7.81 14.08 -19.74
CA ASN A 268 8.65 13.05 -19.17
C ASN A 268 10.12 13.53 -19.16
N SER A 269 10.58 13.99 -18.01
CA SER A 269 11.94 14.49 -17.80
C SER A 269 12.93 13.44 -17.29
N GLY A 270 12.46 12.20 -17.10
CA GLY A 270 13.29 11.12 -16.60
C GLY A 270 13.95 10.28 -17.70
N LYS A 271 14.39 9.08 -17.33
CA LYS A 271 15.26 8.24 -18.18
C LYS A 271 14.53 7.16 -18.96
N TYR A 272 13.28 6.85 -18.61
CA TYR A 272 12.51 5.75 -19.18
C TYR A 272 11.18 6.25 -19.77
N ASN A 273 10.63 5.52 -20.72
CA ASN A 273 9.24 5.68 -21.09
C ASN A 273 8.34 5.31 -19.90
N GLY A 274 7.18 5.90 -19.80
CA GLY A 274 6.26 5.55 -18.72
C GLY A 274 4.88 6.15 -18.90
N ASP A 275 3.95 5.60 -18.14
CA ASP A 275 2.61 6.13 -18.05
C ASP A 275 2.49 7.04 -16.83
N GLU A 276 1.83 8.15 -17.00
CA GLU A 276 1.42 9.03 -15.90
C GLU A 276 -0.10 9.02 -15.78
N VAL A 277 -0.59 9.11 -14.55
CA VAL A 277 -2.02 9.29 -14.26
C VAL A 277 -2.23 10.69 -13.69
N ALA A 278 -2.58 11.61 -14.56
CA ALA A 278 -2.93 12.96 -14.17
C ALA A 278 -4.30 12.97 -13.49
N GLN A 279 -4.38 13.58 -12.32
CA GLN A 279 -5.57 13.60 -11.48
C GLN A 279 -6.01 15.04 -11.24
N VAL A 280 -7.31 15.31 -11.39
CA VAL A 280 -7.89 16.63 -11.16
C VAL A 280 -8.79 16.56 -9.93
N TYR A 281 -8.41 17.34 -8.94
CA TYR A 281 -9.18 17.53 -7.72
C TYR A 281 -9.83 18.90 -7.69
N VAL A 282 -11.01 18.97 -7.09
CA VAL A 282 -11.77 20.21 -6.95
C VAL A 282 -12.10 20.43 -5.48
N LYS A 283 -11.78 21.64 -4.99
CA LYS A 283 -12.31 22.16 -3.74
C LYS A 283 -13.44 23.11 -4.06
N PHE A 284 -14.57 22.89 -3.42
CA PHE A 284 -15.78 23.66 -3.59
C PHE A 284 -15.71 25.02 -2.89
N PRO A 285 -16.49 26.02 -3.33
CA PRO A 285 -16.70 27.25 -2.59
C PRO A 285 -17.23 26.97 -1.17
N ASP A 286 -16.87 27.80 -0.22
CA ASP A 286 -17.40 27.73 1.13
C ASP A 286 -18.93 27.98 1.11
N GLN A 287 -19.68 27.06 1.67
CA GLN A 287 -21.15 27.10 1.73
C GLN A 287 -21.65 27.21 3.17
N GLY A 288 -20.75 27.45 4.16
CA GLY A 288 -21.09 27.41 5.58
C GLY A 288 -21.47 26.01 6.11
N ILE A 289 -21.23 24.97 5.32
CA ILE A 289 -21.43 23.57 5.70
C ILE A 289 -20.14 22.77 5.45
N LYS A 290 -19.98 21.65 6.15
CA LYS A 290 -18.81 20.77 5.95
C LYS A 290 -18.85 20.14 4.55
N THR A 291 -17.94 20.60 3.69
CA THR A 291 -17.70 20.06 2.34
C THR A 291 -16.39 19.29 2.32
N PRO A 292 -16.13 18.43 1.30
CA PRO A 292 -14.85 17.77 1.14
C PRO A 292 -13.68 18.76 1.08
N LEU A 293 -12.56 18.43 1.70
CA LEU A 293 -11.29 19.16 1.55
C LEU A 293 -10.91 19.31 0.07
N LYS A 294 -11.14 18.25 -0.68
CA LYS A 294 -11.06 18.17 -2.14
C LYS A 294 -11.74 16.89 -2.63
N GLN A 295 -12.14 16.86 -3.89
CA GLN A 295 -12.79 15.71 -4.51
C GLN A 295 -12.19 15.44 -5.90
N LEU A 296 -11.80 14.19 -6.20
CA LEU A 296 -11.39 13.78 -7.55
C LEU A 296 -12.57 13.95 -8.51
N LYS A 297 -12.39 14.72 -9.54
CA LYS A 297 -13.43 14.99 -10.55
C LYS A 297 -13.01 14.61 -11.98
N GLY A 298 -11.76 14.26 -12.17
CA GLY A 298 -11.28 13.76 -13.44
C GLY A 298 -9.89 13.17 -13.34
N PHE A 299 -9.58 12.21 -14.19
CA PHE A 299 -8.24 11.67 -14.34
C PHE A 299 -7.99 11.18 -15.76
N LYS A 300 -6.71 11.10 -16.12
CA LYS A 300 -6.30 10.56 -17.42
C LYS A 300 -4.97 9.85 -17.31
N ARG A 301 -4.92 8.58 -17.71
CA ARG A 301 -3.68 7.85 -17.93
C ARG A 301 -3.15 8.15 -19.31
N VAL A 302 -1.86 8.47 -19.41
CA VAL A 302 -1.20 8.82 -20.68
C VAL A 302 0.20 8.25 -20.75
N HIS A 303 0.53 7.59 -21.87
CA HIS A 303 1.89 7.12 -22.14
C HIS A 303 2.76 8.26 -22.66
N ILE A 304 3.89 8.53 -22.01
CA ILE A 304 4.80 9.61 -22.38
C ILE A 304 6.21 9.04 -22.60
N LYS A 305 6.68 9.11 -23.83
CA LYS A 305 8.05 8.69 -24.17
C LYS A 305 9.07 9.56 -23.44
N LYS A 306 10.23 8.99 -23.12
CA LYS A 306 11.36 9.74 -22.56
C LYS A 306 11.63 11.02 -23.35
N GLY A 307 11.70 12.14 -22.64
CA GLY A 307 11.96 13.48 -23.20
C GLY A 307 10.76 14.14 -23.89
N ALA A 308 9.68 13.41 -24.16
CA ALA A 308 8.48 13.93 -24.81
C ALA A 308 7.62 14.76 -23.85
N THR A 309 6.77 15.59 -24.45
CA THR A 309 5.74 16.38 -23.77
C THR A 309 4.39 16.09 -24.42
N GLU A 310 3.41 15.75 -23.60
CA GLU A 310 2.04 15.51 -24.04
C GLU A 310 1.12 16.62 -23.56
N GLN A 311 0.17 17.01 -24.43
CA GLN A 311 -0.90 17.95 -24.11
C GLN A 311 -2.08 17.16 -23.56
N ILE A 312 -2.51 17.53 -22.37
CA ILE A 312 -3.61 16.86 -21.66
C ILE A 312 -4.81 17.78 -21.62
N SER A 313 -5.96 17.22 -21.94
CA SER A 313 -7.25 17.85 -21.74
C SER A 313 -8.13 16.91 -20.89
N ILE A 314 -8.68 17.46 -19.82
CA ILE A 314 -9.64 16.77 -18.94
C ILE A 314 -10.87 17.66 -18.84
N GLU A 315 -12.00 17.12 -19.24
CA GLU A 315 -13.30 17.76 -19.20
C GLU A 315 -14.09 17.26 -17.97
N ILE A 316 -14.66 18.18 -17.24
CA ILE A 316 -15.48 17.92 -16.05
C ILE A 316 -16.87 18.49 -16.32
N PRO A 317 -17.91 17.65 -16.46
CA PRO A 317 -19.28 18.12 -16.55
C PRO A 317 -19.66 18.93 -15.30
N LYS A 318 -20.30 20.08 -15.48
CA LYS A 318 -20.71 20.93 -14.33
C LYS A 318 -21.70 20.21 -13.42
N GLU A 319 -22.42 19.23 -13.92
CA GLU A 319 -23.29 18.37 -13.11
C GLU A 319 -22.52 17.53 -12.09
N GLU A 320 -21.26 17.19 -12.34
CA GLU A 320 -20.36 16.50 -11.39
C GLU A 320 -19.89 17.43 -10.26
N LEU A 321 -20.09 18.74 -10.40
CA LEU A 321 -19.74 19.75 -9.41
C LEU A 321 -20.92 20.12 -8.48
N ARG A 322 -21.93 19.26 -8.42
CA ARG A 322 -23.07 19.44 -7.53
C ARG A 322 -22.79 18.88 -6.14
N LEU A 323 -23.37 19.53 -5.14
CA LEU A 323 -23.46 19.05 -3.77
C LEU A 323 -24.92 18.68 -3.45
N TRP A 324 -25.09 17.79 -2.48
CA TRP A 324 -26.41 17.42 -1.98
C TRP A 324 -26.82 18.37 -0.86
N ASP A 325 -28.03 18.94 -0.97
CA ASP A 325 -28.67 19.74 0.07
C ASP A 325 -29.63 18.85 0.88
N ASP A 326 -29.25 18.57 2.13
CA ASP A 326 -30.03 17.69 3.00
C ASP A 326 -31.40 18.27 3.40
N GLN A 327 -31.52 19.58 3.42
CA GLN A 327 -32.76 20.25 3.78
C GLN A 327 -33.76 20.25 2.61
N LYS A 328 -33.28 20.58 1.42
CA LYS A 328 -34.09 20.63 0.21
C LYS A 328 -34.23 19.29 -0.50
N LYS A 329 -33.47 18.26 -0.07
CA LYS A 329 -33.45 16.93 -0.69
C LYS A 329 -33.19 16.98 -2.19
N GLN A 330 -32.26 17.81 -2.64
CA GLN A 330 -31.89 17.98 -4.03
C GLN A 330 -30.41 18.28 -4.22
N PHE A 331 -29.90 17.99 -5.43
CA PHE A 331 -28.59 18.45 -5.84
C PHE A 331 -28.63 19.92 -6.27
N TYR A 332 -27.57 20.65 -5.96
CA TYR A 332 -27.35 22.01 -6.43
C TYR A 332 -25.87 22.25 -6.74
N THR A 333 -25.58 23.16 -7.66
CA THR A 333 -24.22 23.62 -7.94
C THR A 333 -23.93 24.85 -7.07
N PRO A 334 -22.98 24.79 -6.13
CA PRO A 334 -22.57 25.96 -5.34
C PRO A 334 -22.08 27.09 -6.24
N SER A 335 -22.55 28.29 -6.04
CA SER A 335 -21.99 29.47 -6.72
C SER A 335 -20.75 29.97 -5.98
N GLY A 336 -19.73 30.41 -6.72
CA GLY A 336 -18.53 31.02 -6.17
C GLY A 336 -17.23 30.46 -6.72
N THR A 337 -16.14 30.70 -6.00
CA THR A 337 -14.77 30.38 -6.44
C THR A 337 -14.45 28.91 -6.18
N TYR A 338 -14.29 28.15 -7.25
CA TYR A 338 -13.80 26.78 -7.24
C TYR A 338 -12.27 26.75 -7.36
N HIS A 339 -11.61 25.87 -6.60
CA HIS A 339 -10.18 25.62 -6.74
C HIS A 339 -9.96 24.31 -7.50
N PHE A 340 -9.41 24.40 -8.68
CA PHE A 340 -9.02 23.25 -9.51
C PHE A 340 -7.55 22.95 -9.29
N MET A 341 -7.25 21.71 -8.93
CA MET A 341 -5.91 21.22 -8.56
C MET A 341 -5.56 20.03 -9.44
N VAL A 342 -4.43 20.08 -10.13
CA VAL A 342 -3.92 18.98 -10.96
C VAL A 342 -2.69 18.41 -10.30
N GLY A 343 -2.67 17.10 -10.09
CA GLY A 343 -1.57 16.45 -9.37
C GLY A 343 -1.37 14.99 -9.72
N LYS A 344 -0.41 14.39 -9.01
CA LYS A 344 -0.05 12.97 -9.09
C LYS A 344 -0.80 12.14 -8.06
N SER A 345 -1.28 12.78 -7.01
CA SER A 345 -2.09 12.22 -5.93
C SER A 345 -2.86 13.33 -5.23
N SER A 346 -3.70 12.99 -4.26
CA SER A 346 -4.49 13.98 -3.51
C SER A 346 -3.63 14.93 -2.66
N ASP A 347 -2.40 14.60 -2.33
CA ASP A 347 -1.46 15.42 -1.57
C ASP A 347 -0.28 15.95 -2.40
N ASN A 348 -0.06 15.41 -3.60
CA ASN A 348 1.00 15.87 -4.52
C ASN A 348 0.39 16.68 -5.66
N ILE A 349 -0.04 17.91 -5.35
CA ILE A 349 -0.61 18.85 -6.32
C ILE A 349 0.51 19.61 -7.03
N CYS A 350 0.55 19.48 -8.35
CA CYS A 350 1.56 20.09 -9.21
C CYS A 350 1.15 21.46 -9.75
N LEU A 351 -0.14 21.62 -10.08
CA LEU A 351 -0.70 22.85 -10.64
C LEU A 351 -2.03 23.17 -9.97
N GLN A 352 -2.34 24.46 -9.85
CA GLN A 352 -3.65 24.89 -9.32
C GLN A 352 -4.11 26.19 -9.97
N LYS A 353 -5.41 26.35 -10.11
CA LYS A 353 -6.05 27.54 -10.64
C LYS A 353 -7.48 27.65 -10.13
N THR A 354 -7.97 28.86 -9.96
CA THR A 354 -9.37 29.13 -9.58
C THR A 354 -10.23 29.50 -10.79
N ALA A 355 -11.53 29.24 -10.67
CA ALA A 355 -12.55 29.73 -11.59
C ALA A 355 -13.86 29.97 -10.85
N GLU A 356 -14.58 31.00 -11.26
CA GLU A 356 -15.95 31.28 -10.79
C GLU A 356 -16.94 30.43 -11.60
N LEU A 357 -17.89 29.77 -10.88
CA LEU A 357 -18.97 29.02 -11.49
C LEU A 357 -20.32 29.46 -10.93
#